data_0a815034343a7b196bcef0568e3d2545
#
_entry.id   0a815034343a7b196bcef0568e3d2545
#
_cell.length_a   1.000
_cell.length_b   1.000
_cell.length_c   1.000
_cell.angle_alpha   90.00
_cell.angle_beta   90.00
_cell.angle_gamma   90.00
#
_symmetry.space_group_name_H-M   'P 1'
#
loop_
_entity.id
_entity.type
_entity.pdbx_description
1 polymer ?
#
loop_
_entity_poly.entity_id
_entity_poly.type
_entity_poly.pdbx_seq_one_letter_code
_entity_poly.pdbx_strand_id
1 'polypeptide(L)'
;KWFTDPTVIYIHPDTGFGQFLNNIGLGWITTPYIGFSVAIISLVIAATWQMSGYTMAMYLAGLRGIPDELREAARVDGANELQILRYILLPLLRPITLSAVIILGHISLKIFDLVVSMTGPGPAFATDVPAFFMWDTTFRGNNFAQGAAIAMILLIMVAVLVIPYLRYTNRQESEL
;
A
#
# COMPACT_ATOMS: atom_id res chain seq x y z
N LYS A 1 -17.65 -17.62 -1.52
CA LYS A 1 -16.69 -18.33 -2.41
C LYS A 1 -15.48 -17.48 -2.81
N TRP A 2 -15.59 -16.16 -2.91
CA TRP A 2 -14.48 -15.26 -3.29
C TRP A 2 -13.29 -15.33 -2.32
N PHE A 3 -13.54 -15.40 -1.02
CA PHE A 3 -12.50 -15.45 0.01
C PHE A 3 -11.73 -16.79 0.06
N THR A 4 -12.24 -17.81 -0.59
CA THR A 4 -11.67 -19.16 -0.60
C THR A 4 -11.29 -19.63 -1.99
N ASP A 5 -11.21 -18.72 -2.97
CA ASP A 5 -10.85 -19.04 -4.34
C ASP A 5 -9.33 -18.88 -4.55
N PRO A 6 -8.57 -19.97 -4.74
CA PRO A 6 -7.14 -19.92 -4.99
C PRO A 6 -6.80 -19.56 -6.44
N THR A 7 -7.80 -19.34 -7.29
CA THR A 7 -7.57 -19.03 -8.70
C THR A 7 -6.67 -17.81 -8.84
N VAL A 8 -5.59 -17.94 -9.58
CA VAL A 8 -4.63 -16.88 -9.81
C VAL A 8 -4.98 -16.15 -11.11
N ILE A 9 -5.17 -14.84 -11.00
CA ILE A 9 -5.34 -13.96 -12.17
C ILE A 9 -3.95 -13.48 -12.57
N TYR A 10 -3.51 -13.81 -13.76
CA TYR A 10 -2.23 -13.42 -14.33
C TYR A 10 -2.36 -13.06 -15.81
N ILE A 11 -1.36 -12.39 -16.35
CA ILE A 11 -1.32 -12.04 -17.76
C ILE A 11 -0.96 -13.31 -18.53
N HIS A 12 -1.93 -13.86 -19.28
CA HIS A 12 -1.71 -15.09 -20.03
C HIS A 12 -0.72 -14.83 -21.19
N PRO A 13 0.30 -15.69 -21.38
CA PRO A 13 1.32 -15.50 -22.42
C PRO A 13 0.74 -15.51 -23.85
N ASP A 14 -0.42 -16.16 -24.06
CA ASP A 14 -1.09 -16.25 -25.36
C ASP A 14 -1.91 -15.00 -25.72
N THR A 15 -2.11 -14.06 -24.77
CA THR A 15 -2.78 -12.79 -25.07
C THR A 15 -1.86 -11.87 -25.87
N GLY A 16 -2.41 -10.99 -26.71
CA GLY A 16 -1.62 -10.02 -27.49
C GLY A 16 -0.70 -9.18 -26.62
N PHE A 17 -1.15 -8.82 -25.39
CA PHE A 17 -0.32 -8.10 -24.42
C PHE A 17 0.76 -9.01 -23.80
N GLY A 18 0.46 -10.29 -23.54
CA GLY A 18 1.42 -11.27 -23.06
C GLY A 18 2.54 -11.51 -24.08
N GLN A 19 2.18 -11.64 -25.36
CA GLN A 19 3.17 -11.78 -26.46
C GLN A 19 4.05 -10.54 -26.60
N PHE A 20 3.49 -9.33 -26.46
CA PHE A 20 4.25 -8.09 -26.44
C PHE A 20 5.26 -8.08 -25.29
N LEU A 21 4.85 -8.47 -24.07
CA LEU A 21 5.75 -8.56 -22.91
C LEU A 21 6.88 -9.58 -23.14
N ASN A 22 6.57 -10.72 -23.74
CA ASN A 22 7.57 -11.72 -24.11
C ASN A 22 8.61 -11.17 -25.09
N ASN A 23 8.17 -10.41 -26.09
CA ASN A 23 9.04 -9.84 -27.11
C ASN A 23 10.02 -8.77 -26.57
N ILE A 24 9.63 -8.06 -25.51
CA ILE A 24 10.49 -7.05 -24.86
C ILE A 24 11.31 -7.63 -23.67
N GLY A 25 11.37 -8.97 -23.53
CA GLY A 25 12.13 -9.62 -22.48
C GLY A 25 11.49 -9.66 -21.09
N LEU A 26 10.25 -9.27 -20.98
CA LEU A 26 9.47 -9.28 -19.73
C LEU A 26 8.53 -10.49 -19.60
N GLY A 27 8.82 -11.58 -20.29
CA GLY A 27 8.02 -12.81 -20.28
C GLY A 27 7.85 -13.45 -18.90
N TRP A 28 8.75 -13.16 -17.95
CA TRP A 28 8.62 -13.61 -16.56
C TRP A 28 7.38 -13.07 -15.86
N ILE A 29 6.81 -11.92 -16.31
CA ILE A 29 5.57 -11.32 -15.78
C ILE A 29 4.33 -12.14 -16.18
N THR A 30 4.41 -12.92 -17.24
CA THR A 30 3.29 -13.75 -17.73
C THR A 30 3.21 -15.11 -17.05
N THR A 31 3.95 -15.33 -15.98
CA THR A 31 3.93 -16.58 -15.23
C THR A 31 2.89 -16.54 -14.11
N PRO A 32 2.23 -17.68 -13.79
CA PRO A 32 1.27 -17.75 -12.68
C PRO A 32 1.85 -17.34 -11.31
N TYR A 33 3.18 -17.41 -11.16
CA TYR A 33 3.87 -17.03 -9.93
C TYR A 33 3.80 -15.54 -9.60
N ILE A 34 3.50 -14.69 -10.58
CA ILE A 34 3.37 -13.22 -10.41
C ILE A 34 1.89 -12.78 -10.42
N GLY A 35 0.98 -13.74 -10.56
CA GLY A 35 -0.45 -13.47 -10.52
C GLY A 35 -0.97 -13.19 -9.10
N PHE A 36 -2.13 -12.55 -9.03
CA PHE A 36 -2.84 -12.31 -7.79
C PHE A 36 -3.97 -13.33 -7.64
N SER A 37 -4.07 -13.97 -6.47
CA SER A 37 -5.23 -14.81 -6.19
C SER A 37 -6.49 -13.96 -6.01
N VAL A 38 -7.65 -14.49 -6.39
CA VAL A 38 -8.95 -13.81 -6.19
C VAL A 38 -9.17 -13.53 -4.70
N ALA A 39 -8.69 -14.41 -3.83
CA ALA A 39 -8.77 -14.24 -2.38
C ALA A 39 -7.96 -13.03 -1.89
N ILE A 40 -6.76 -12.77 -2.43
CA ILE A 40 -5.99 -11.56 -2.12
C ILE A 40 -6.71 -10.30 -2.61
N ILE A 41 -7.34 -10.32 -3.79
CA ILE A 41 -8.06 -9.17 -4.32
C ILE A 41 -9.20 -8.77 -3.37
N SER A 42 -9.95 -9.73 -2.87
CA SER A 42 -11.02 -9.45 -1.91
C SER A 42 -10.49 -8.85 -0.60
N LEU A 43 -9.35 -9.32 -0.14
CA LEU A 43 -8.66 -8.80 1.05
C LEU A 43 -8.15 -7.36 0.83
N VAL A 44 -7.59 -7.08 -0.36
CA VAL A 44 -7.14 -5.73 -0.75
C VAL A 44 -8.33 -4.75 -0.82
N ILE A 45 -9.48 -5.18 -1.35
CA ILE A 45 -10.70 -4.35 -1.38
C ILE A 45 -11.13 -3.99 0.04
N ALA A 46 -11.17 -4.97 0.94
CA ALA A 46 -11.54 -4.74 2.34
C ALA A 46 -10.54 -3.83 3.06
N ALA A 47 -9.23 -4.04 2.86
CA ALA A 47 -8.17 -3.20 3.41
C ALA A 47 -8.26 -1.75 2.89
N THR A 48 -8.51 -1.57 1.60
CA THR A 48 -8.68 -0.26 0.98
C THR A 48 -9.90 0.46 1.56
N TRP A 49 -11.01 -0.24 1.72
CA TRP A 49 -12.20 0.32 2.34
C TRP A 49 -11.93 0.74 3.79
N GLN A 50 -11.29 -0.10 4.59
CA GLN A 50 -10.94 0.18 5.98
C GLN A 50 -10.02 1.41 6.11
N MET A 51 -9.02 1.53 5.24
CA MET A 51 -8.03 2.62 5.30
C MET A 51 -8.51 3.90 4.63
N SER A 52 -9.56 3.86 3.82
CA SER A 52 -10.08 5.04 3.11
C SER A 52 -10.54 6.15 4.05
N GLY A 53 -11.22 5.80 5.14
CA GLY A 53 -11.69 6.77 6.13
C GLY A 53 -10.55 7.48 6.85
N TYR A 54 -9.50 6.75 7.23
CA TYR A 54 -8.30 7.33 7.83
C TYR A 54 -7.59 8.28 6.87
N THR A 55 -7.38 7.84 5.63
CA THR A 55 -6.74 8.65 4.59
C THR A 55 -7.56 9.89 4.27
N MET A 56 -8.89 9.77 4.16
CA MET A 56 -9.79 10.90 3.97
C MET A 56 -9.65 11.93 5.10
N ALA A 57 -9.61 11.49 6.35
CA ALA A 57 -9.45 12.41 7.49
C ALA A 57 -8.12 13.15 7.45
N MET A 58 -7.02 12.48 7.09
CA MET A 58 -5.70 13.11 6.92
C MET A 58 -5.71 14.20 5.84
N TYR A 59 -6.25 13.88 4.66
CA TYR A 59 -6.33 14.86 3.57
C TYR A 59 -7.27 16.01 3.88
N LEU A 60 -8.40 15.75 4.55
CA LEU A 60 -9.32 16.79 4.96
C LEU A 60 -8.70 17.75 5.97
N ALA A 61 -7.95 17.24 6.95
CA ALA A 61 -7.20 18.04 7.88
C ALA A 61 -6.15 18.92 7.16
N GLY A 62 -5.43 18.31 6.20
CA GLY A 62 -4.45 19.05 5.40
C GLY A 62 -5.06 20.13 4.52
N LEU A 63 -6.17 19.86 3.88
CA LEU A 63 -6.89 20.84 3.07
C LEU A 63 -7.38 22.04 3.90
N ARG A 64 -7.82 21.79 5.13
CA ARG A 64 -8.24 22.85 6.06
C ARG A 64 -7.08 23.72 6.56
N GLY A 65 -5.86 23.21 6.52
CA GLY A 65 -4.66 23.98 6.87
C GLY A 65 -4.18 24.92 5.75
N ILE A 66 -4.74 24.83 4.53
CA ILE A 66 -4.38 25.72 3.42
C ILE A 66 -5.25 26.98 3.50
N PRO A 67 -4.63 28.19 3.57
CA PRO A 67 -5.37 29.44 3.60
C PRO A 67 -6.27 29.62 2.38
N ASP A 68 -7.50 30.08 2.59
CA ASP A 68 -8.47 30.30 1.51
C ASP A 68 -8.05 31.43 0.57
N GLU A 69 -7.23 32.37 1.04
CA GLU A 69 -6.67 33.49 0.27
C GLU A 69 -5.90 32.99 -0.98
N LEU A 70 -5.23 31.85 -0.90
CA LEU A 70 -4.52 31.25 -2.02
C LEU A 70 -5.48 30.81 -3.14
N ARG A 71 -6.65 30.31 -2.76
CA ARG A 71 -7.70 29.91 -3.71
C ARG A 71 -8.38 31.12 -4.33
N GLU A 72 -8.67 32.14 -3.50
CA GLU A 72 -9.29 33.39 -3.95
C GLU A 72 -8.37 34.16 -4.91
N ALA A 73 -7.09 34.29 -4.58
CA ALA A 73 -6.11 34.91 -5.47
C ALA A 73 -6.04 34.20 -6.82
N ALA A 74 -5.98 32.88 -6.82
CA ALA A 74 -5.94 32.11 -8.06
C ALA A 74 -7.23 32.27 -8.91
N ARG A 75 -8.40 32.41 -8.27
CA ARG A 75 -9.67 32.69 -8.99
C ARG A 75 -9.66 34.07 -9.60
N VAL A 76 -9.12 35.08 -8.91
CA VAL A 76 -8.96 36.44 -9.46
C VAL A 76 -8.02 36.42 -10.67
N ASP A 77 -6.97 35.58 -10.65
CA ASP A 77 -6.07 35.36 -11.78
C ASP A 77 -6.69 34.52 -12.92
N GLY A 78 -7.97 34.13 -12.80
CA GLY A 78 -8.71 33.41 -13.83
C GLY A 78 -8.49 31.90 -13.84
N ALA A 79 -7.88 31.32 -12.80
CA ALA A 79 -7.70 29.88 -12.71
C ALA A 79 -9.04 29.15 -12.46
N ASN A 80 -9.27 28.07 -13.19
CA ASN A 80 -10.40 27.18 -12.93
C ASN A 80 -10.13 26.21 -11.77
N GLU A 81 -11.15 25.57 -11.21
CA GLU A 81 -11.04 24.69 -10.04
C GLU A 81 -10.05 23.51 -10.26
N LEU A 82 -9.95 22.98 -11.47
CA LEU A 82 -8.99 21.92 -11.79
C LEU A 82 -7.55 22.43 -11.78
N GLN A 83 -7.34 23.65 -12.24
CA GLN A 83 -6.03 24.32 -12.19
C GLN A 83 -5.63 24.62 -10.74
N ILE A 84 -6.55 25.14 -9.92
CA ILE A 84 -6.34 25.35 -8.49
C ILE A 84 -5.98 24.03 -7.80
N LEU A 85 -6.74 22.96 -8.07
CA LEU A 85 -6.44 21.64 -7.51
C LEU A 85 -5.04 21.14 -7.91
N ARG A 86 -4.70 21.22 -9.20
CA ARG A 86 -3.47 20.61 -9.72
C ARG A 86 -2.22 21.42 -9.43
N TYR A 87 -2.28 22.74 -9.47
CA TYR A 87 -1.12 23.61 -9.37
C TYR A 87 -0.92 24.23 -7.98
N ILE A 88 -1.96 24.27 -7.14
CA ILE A 88 -1.89 24.84 -5.80
C ILE A 88 -2.11 23.76 -4.73
N LEU A 89 -3.28 23.12 -4.72
CA LEU A 89 -3.65 22.22 -3.62
C LEU A 89 -2.82 20.94 -3.59
N LEU A 90 -2.67 20.23 -4.72
CA LEU A 90 -1.89 18.99 -4.77
C LEU A 90 -0.42 19.18 -4.41
N PRO A 91 0.30 20.23 -4.87
CA PRO A 91 1.66 20.49 -4.41
C PRO A 91 1.74 20.78 -2.91
N LEU A 92 0.83 21.55 -2.35
CA LEU A 92 0.79 21.86 -0.92
C LEU A 92 0.44 20.64 -0.04
N LEU A 93 -0.28 19.67 -0.61
CA LEU A 93 -0.61 18.41 0.06
C LEU A 93 0.49 17.33 -0.05
N ARG A 94 1.59 17.58 -0.76
CA ARG A 94 2.69 16.61 -0.91
C ARG A 94 3.21 16.06 0.43
N PRO A 95 3.47 16.89 1.47
CA PRO A 95 3.95 16.37 2.76
C PRO A 95 2.94 15.40 3.39
N ILE A 96 1.65 15.70 3.31
CA ILE A 96 0.57 14.87 3.83
C ILE A 96 0.48 13.57 3.03
N THR A 97 0.62 13.65 1.71
CA THR A 97 0.64 12.48 0.84
C THR A 97 1.80 11.55 1.17
N LEU A 98 3.00 12.09 1.39
CA LEU A 98 4.16 11.31 1.80
C LEU A 98 3.92 10.63 3.16
N SER A 99 3.39 11.35 4.14
CA SER A 99 3.04 10.80 5.45
C SER A 99 2.00 9.68 5.31
N ALA A 100 0.95 9.90 4.52
CA ALA A 100 -0.09 8.89 4.28
C ALA A 100 0.49 7.62 3.64
N VAL A 101 1.29 7.75 2.59
CA VAL A 101 1.90 6.60 1.88
C VAL A 101 2.77 5.77 2.84
N ILE A 102 3.53 6.41 3.70
CA ILE A 102 4.43 5.72 4.62
C ILE A 102 3.67 5.04 5.75
N ILE A 103 2.70 5.72 6.34
CA ILE A 103 1.85 5.13 7.37
C ILE A 103 1.08 3.93 6.80
N LEU A 104 0.46 4.08 5.65
CA LEU A 104 -0.27 2.98 4.99
C LEU A 104 0.66 1.85 4.57
N GLY A 105 1.86 2.17 4.05
CA GLY A 105 2.88 1.18 3.71
C GLY A 105 3.36 0.38 4.93
N HIS A 106 3.59 1.06 6.06
CA HIS A 106 3.94 0.42 7.32
C HIS A 106 2.81 -0.49 7.84
N ILE A 107 1.56 -0.02 7.80
CA ILE A 107 0.39 -0.81 8.20
C ILE A 107 0.22 -2.02 7.28
N SER A 108 0.40 -1.85 5.97
CA SER A 108 0.28 -2.93 4.99
C SER A 108 1.29 -4.06 5.21
N LEU A 109 2.54 -3.74 5.56
CA LEU A 109 3.56 -4.74 5.87
C LEU A 109 3.23 -5.58 7.12
N LYS A 110 2.44 -5.04 8.03
CA LYS A 110 2.08 -5.66 9.30
C LYS A 110 0.62 -6.11 9.35
N ILE A 111 -0.07 -6.16 8.20
CA ILE A 111 -1.46 -6.55 8.14
C ILE A 111 -1.62 -7.99 8.65
N PHE A 112 -2.34 -8.16 9.75
CA PHE A 112 -2.56 -9.43 10.42
C PHE A 112 -4.05 -9.65 10.71
N ASP A 113 -4.67 -8.72 11.43
CA ASP A 113 -6.04 -8.85 11.94
C ASP A 113 -7.07 -9.09 10.83
N LEU A 114 -6.93 -8.35 9.72
CA LEU A 114 -7.82 -8.48 8.57
C LEU A 114 -7.67 -9.86 7.92
N VAL A 115 -6.44 -10.34 7.78
CA VAL A 115 -6.16 -11.68 7.20
C VAL A 115 -6.75 -12.76 8.09
N VAL A 116 -6.50 -12.70 9.41
CA VAL A 116 -7.03 -13.69 10.37
C VAL A 116 -8.55 -13.71 10.37
N SER A 117 -9.19 -12.53 10.34
CA SER A 117 -10.65 -12.43 10.42
C SER A 117 -11.37 -12.85 9.14
N MET A 118 -10.76 -12.65 7.95
CA MET A 118 -11.40 -12.91 6.67
C MET A 118 -11.07 -14.28 6.09
N THR A 119 -9.80 -14.65 6.07
CA THR A 119 -9.33 -15.80 5.27
C THR A 119 -8.39 -16.75 6.01
N GLY A 120 -7.71 -16.28 7.07
CA GLY A 120 -6.54 -17.00 7.58
C GLY A 120 -5.46 -17.12 6.49
N PRO A 121 -4.76 -18.27 6.39
CA PRO A 121 -3.76 -18.51 5.33
C PRO A 121 -4.41 -18.67 3.95
N GLY A 122 -5.72 -18.89 3.92
CA GLY A 122 -6.47 -19.21 2.70
C GLY A 122 -6.15 -20.59 2.13
N PRO A 123 -6.89 -21.01 1.09
CA PRO A 123 -6.63 -22.27 0.39
C PRO A 123 -5.26 -22.18 -0.31
N ALA A 124 -4.44 -23.23 -0.16
CA ALA A 124 -3.09 -23.30 -0.70
C ALA A 124 -2.20 -22.08 -0.33
N PHE A 125 -2.38 -21.52 0.86
CA PHE A 125 -1.66 -20.32 1.34
C PHE A 125 -1.83 -19.08 0.46
N ALA A 126 -2.94 -19.00 -0.28
CA ALA A 126 -3.18 -17.91 -1.23
C ALA A 126 -3.29 -16.52 -0.61
N THR A 127 -3.58 -16.43 0.68
CA THR A 127 -3.66 -15.16 1.46
C THR A 127 -2.67 -15.13 2.61
N ASP A 128 -1.64 -15.96 2.56
CA ASP A 128 -0.60 -15.94 3.58
C ASP A 128 0.26 -14.69 3.43
N VAL A 129 0.28 -13.88 4.47
CA VAL A 129 1.07 -12.64 4.53
C VAL A 129 2.18 -12.80 5.57
N PRO A 130 3.29 -12.07 5.44
CA PRO A 130 4.44 -12.25 6.33
C PRO A 130 4.12 -12.17 7.82
N ALA A 131 3.21 -11.29 8.23
CA ALA A 131 2.79 -11.17 9.63
C ALA A 131 1.99 -12.39 10.11
N PHE A 132 1.13 -12.96 9.25
CA PHE A 132 0.39 -14.18 9.58
C PHE A 132 1.33 -15.38 9.61
N PHE A 133 2.21 -15.53 8.63
CA PHE A 133 3.21 -16.60 8.57
C PHE A 133 4.14 -16.59 9.79
N MET A 134 4.57 -15.40 10.23
CA MET A 134 5.33 -15.25 11.48
C MET A 134 4.57 -15.80 12.69
N TRP A 135 3.30 -15.42 12.82
CA TRP A 135 2.46 -15.86 13.94
C TRP A 135 2.21 -17.38 13.90
N ASP A 136 1.87 -17.91 12.73
CA ASP A 136 1.57 -19.32 12.53
C ASP A 136 2.79 -20.20 12.84
N THR A 137 3.95 -19.82 12.32
CA THR A 137 5.25 -20.49 12.59
C THR A 137 5.61 -20.46 14.06
N THR A 138 5.41 -19.32 14.73
CA THR A 138 5.77 -19.14 16.15
C THR A 138 4.87 -19.93 17.07
N PHE A 139 3.54 -19.71 16.96
CA PHE A 139 2.60 -20.17 17.97
C PHE A 139 1.91 -21.48 17.62
N ARG A 140 1.68 -21.76 16.35
CA ARG A 140 1.11 -23.04 15.90
C ARG A 140 2.18 -24.06 15.56
N GLY A 141 3.23 -23.62 14.87
CA GLY A 141 4.39 -24.45 14.53
C GLY A 141 5.36 -24.68 15.69
N ASN A 142 5.21 -23.94 16.81
CA ASN A 142 6.09 -23.98 17.99
C ASN A 142 7.57 -23.74 17.65
N ASN A 143 7.85 -23.02 16.55
CA ASN A 143 9.17 -22.72 16.03
C ASN A 143 9.57 -21.27 16.36
N PHE A 144 9.82 -20.99 17.64
CA PHE A 144 10.12 -19.63 18.12
C PHE A 144 11.35 -19.01 17.44
N ALA A 145 12.38 -19.79 17.14
CA ALA A 145 13.59 -19.29 16.48
C ALA A 145 13.30 -18.78 15.07
N GLN A 146 12.51 -19.52 14.29
CA GLN A 146 12.11 -19.11 12.94
C GLN A 146 11.16 -17.91 12.99
N GLY A 147 10.18 -17.93 13.91
CA GLY A 147 9.28 -16.80 14.10
C GLY A 147 10.01 -15.50 14.46
N ALA A 148 11.00 -15.58 15.35
CA ALA A 148 11.86 -14.45 15.69
C ALA A 148 12.67 -13.94 14.48
N ALA A 149 13.20 -14.83 13.64
CA ALA A 149 13.90 -14.45 12.42
C ALA A 149 13.00 -13.72 11.44
N ILE A 150 11.75 -14.19 11.23
CA ILE A 150 10.75 -13.52 10.38
C ILE A 150 10.40 -12.14 10.95
N ALA A 151 10.21 -12.02 12.28
CA ALA A 151 9.95 -10.75 12.94
C ALA A 151 11.08 -9.73 12.72
N MET A 152 12.34 -10.17 12.79
CA MET A 152 13.51 -9.32 12.52
C MET A 152 13.55 -8.86 11.06
N ILE A 153 13.22 -9.73 10.10
CA ILE A 153 13.13 -9.35 8.68
C ILE A 153 12.04 -8.30 8.49
N LEU A 154 10.85 -8.50 9.06
CA LEU A 154 9.77 -7.52 9.01
C LEU A 154 10.17 -6.18 9.62
N LEU A 155 10.87 -6.20 10.76
CA LEU A 155 11.39 -4.98 11.40
C LEU A 155 12.36 -4.23 10.47
N ILE A 156 13.28 -4.95 9.83
CA ILE A 156 14.23 -4.35 8.87
C ILE A 156 13.49 -3.77 7.67
N MET A 157 12.52 -4.46 7.10
CA MET A 157 11.71 -3.95 5.98
C MET A 157 10.98 -2.66 6.36
N VAL A 158 10.37 -2.60 7.54
CA VAL A 158 9.72 -1.39 8.07
C VAL A 158 10.75 -0.28 8.28
N ALA A 159 11.90 -0.59 8.87
CA ALA A 159 12.96 0.39 9.11
C ALA A 159 13.50 0.99 7.81
N VAL A 160 13.70 0.19 6.77
CA VAL A 160 14.11 0.66 5.43
C VAL A 160 13.09 1.62 4.82
N LEU A 161 11.80 1.43 5.10
CA LEU A 161 10.74 2.31 4.62
C LEU A 161 10.64 3.60 5.45
N VAL A 162 10.70 3.48 6.79
CA VAL A 162 10.43 4.59 7.72
C VAL A 162 11.65 5.49 7.92
N ILE A 163 12.86 4.96 7.99
CA ILE A 163 14.08 5.75 8.29
C ILE A 163 14.34 6.84 7.22
N PRO A 164 14.29 6.58 5.91
CA PRO A 164 14.47 7.62 4.91
C PRO A 164 13.44 8.73 5.01
N TYR A 165 12.21 8.38 5.33
CA TYR A 165 11.14 9.34 5.52
C TYR A 165 11.41 10.27 6.73
N LEU A 166 11.73 9.70 7.88
CA LEU A 166 12.04 10.49 9.05
C LEU A 166 13.21 11.46 8.80
N ARG A 167 14.24 10.98 8.08
CA ARG A 167 15.37 11.83 7.69
C ARG A 167 14.96 12.96 6.74
N TYR A 168 14.04 12.70 5.84
CA TYR A 168 13.52 13.71 4.92
C TYR A 168 12.69 14.77 5.66
N THR A 169 11.80 14.34 6.55
CA THR A 169 10.93 15.24 7.33
C THR A 169 11.73 16.12 8.28
N ASN A 170 12.68 15.53 9.02
CA ASN A 170 13.53 16.28 9.94
C ASN A 170 14.41 17.35 9.26
N ARG A 171 14.79 17.13 7.99
CA ARG A 171 15.51 18.16 7.23
C ARG A 171 14.64 19.36 6.88
N GLN A 172 13.38 19.14 6.57
CA GLN A 172 12.45 20.23 6.26
C GLN A 172 12.13 21.09 7.50
N GLU A 173 12.03 20.46 8.69
CA GLU A 173 11.80 21.19 9.95
C GLU A 173 13.03 22.00 10.41
N SER A 174 14.24 21.61 10.02
CA SER A 174 15.47 22.31 10.39
C SER A 174 15.77 23.52 9.49
N GLU A 175 15.06 23.69 8.39
CA GLU A 175 15.20 24.80 7.44
C GLU A 175 14.15 25.92 7.65
N LEU A 176 13.22 25.73 8.60
CA LEU A 176 12.20 26.69 9.04
C LEU A 176 12.62 27.37 10.35
#